data_a9847015b264f091ba2e942a627fef9b
#
_entry.id   a9847015b264f091ba2e942a627fef9b
#
_cell.length_a   1.000
_cell.length_b   1.000
_cell.length_c   1.000
_cell.angle_alpha   90.00
_cell.angle_beta   90.00
_cell.angle_gamma   90.00
#
_symmetry.space_group_name_H-M   'P 1'
#
loop_
_entity.id
_entity.type
_entity.pdbx_description
1 polymer ?
#
loop_
_entity_poly.entity_id
_entity_poly.type
_entity_poly.pdbx_seq_one_letter_code
_entity_poly.pdbx_strand_id
1 'polypeptide(L)'
;EKQIGQGWTMLMTALAAGRSISLPSQSAASAAMCARASGAYARIRTQFNVPIGLFEGVQVPLAEMAANAYLIDAGRRLTLAALDHGHRPSVLSAIMKYHATERMRRSMTHAMDVHGGKGIIEGRRNYLAAGYRSVPIGITVEGANILTRNLMIFGQGAIRSHPFMLKELLD
;
A
#
# COMPACT_ATOMS: atom_id res chain seq x y z
N GLU A 1 32.81 -10.56 13.44
CA GLU A 1 33.38 -11.63 12.61
C GLU A 1 32.44 -12.82 12.40
N LYS A 2 31.63 -13.22 13.40
CA LYS A 2 30.70 -14.38 13.28
C LYS A 2 29.56 -14.22 12.26
N GLN A 3 29.37 -13.05 11.68
CA GLN A 3 28.27 -12.76 10.75
C GLN A 3 28.73 -12.29 9.36
N ILE A 4 30.02 -12.42 9.06
CA ILE A 4 30.54 -12.16 7.72
C ILE A 4 29.84 -13.11 6.73
N GLY A 5 29.31 -12.59 5.63
CA GLY A 5 28.52 -13.34 4.65
C GLY A 5 26.99 -13.40 4.94
N GLN A 6 26.53 -12.97 6.13
CA GLN A 6 25.10 -12.99 6.50
C GLN A 6 24.37 -11.68 6.22
N GLY A 7 24.97 -10.74 5.51
CA GLY A 7 24.43 -9.40 5.29
C GLY A 7 23.02 -9.40 4.70
N TRP A 8 22.73 -10.29 3.74
CA TRP A 8 21.41 -10.43 3.16
C TRP A 8 20.36 -10.87 4.19
N THR A 9 20.66 -11.90 4.98
CA THR A 9 19.76 -12.39 6.04
C THR A 9 19.50 -11.32 7.09
N MET A 10 20.56 -10.59 7.50
CA MET A 10 20.43 -9.50 8.48
C MET A 10 19.55 -8.38 7.95
N LEU A 11 19.76 -7.94 6.70
CA LEU A 11 18.95 -6.91 6.05
C LEU A 11 17.49 -7.33 5.96
N MET A 12 17.24 -8.54 5.48
CA MET A 12 15.88 -9.05 5.31
C MET A 12 15.14 -9.19 6.64
N THR A 13 15.83 -9.64 7.69
CA THR A 13 15.24 -9.78 9.03
C THR A 13 14.92 -8.43 9.65
N ALA A 14 15.84 -7.47 9.55
CA ALA A 14 15.65 -6.12 10.10
C ALA A 14 14.50 -5.37 9.42
N LEU A 15 14.39 -5.47 8.09
CA LEU A 15 13.35 -4.79 7.33
C LEU A 15 11.97 -5.46 7.43
N ALA A 16 11.90 -6.75 7.78
CA ALA A 16 10.63 -7.49 7.79
C ALA A 16 9.61 -6.88 8.76
N ALA A 17 10.03 -6.47 9.96
CA ALA A 17 9.16 -5.86 10.96
C ALA A 17 8.64 -4.49 10.46
N GLY A 18 9.51 -3.60 10.03
CA GLY A 18 9.14 -2.27 9.51
C GLY A 18 8.15 -2.35 8.35
N ARG A 19 8.42 -3.23 7.38
CA ARG A 19 7.52 -3.46 6.24
C ARG A 19 6.14 -3.99 6.64
N SER A 20 6.06 -4.70 7.74
CA SER A 20 4.78 -5.23 8.24
C SER A 20 3.96 -4.18 8.97
N ILE A 21 4.61 -3.18 9.57
CA ILE A 21 4.00 -2.23 10.51
C ILE A 21 3.78 -0.87 9.85
N SER A 22 4.87 -0.17 9.49
CA SER A 22 4.82 1.28 9.19
C SER A 22 4.10 1.58 7.88
N LEU A 23 4.58 1.04 6.76
CA LEU A 23 4.01 1.34 5.45
C LEU A 23 2.60 0.77 5.25
N PRO A 24 2.26 -0.45 5.69
CA PRO A 24 0.89 -0.92 5.67
C PRO A 24 -0.06 -0.08 6.51
N SER A 25 0.37 0.39 7.70
CA SER A 25 -0.45 1.24 8.56
C SER A 25 -0.69 2.62 7.94
N GLN A 26 0.36 3.25 7.41
CA GLN A 26 0.24 4.50 6.66
C GLN A 26 -0.68 4.35 5.46
N SER A 27 -0.54 3.26 4.71
CA SER A 27 -1.35 2.99 3.53
C SER A 27 -2.82 2.77 3.89
N ALA A 28 -3.11 2.05 4.97
CA ALA A 28 -4.47 1.84 5.46
C ALA A 28 -5.12 3.17 5.87
N ALA A 29 -4.41 3.99 6.66
CA ALA A 29 -4.89 5.29 7.08
C ALA A 29 -5.15 6.23 5.89
N SER A 30 -4.23 6.27 4.93
CA SER A 30 -4.35 7.09 3.72
C SER A 30 -5.52 6.65 2.84
N ALA A 31 -5.70 5.34 2.61
CA ALA A 31 -6.81 4.82 1.83
C ALA A 31 -8.16 5.09 2.51
N ALA A 32 -8.23 4.92 3.83
CA ALA A 32 -9.42 5.23 4.61
C ALA A 32 -9.76 6.73 4.56
N MET A 33 -8.76 7.60 4.65
CA MET A 33 -8.92 9.05 4.47
C MET A 33 -9.45 9.38 3.09
N CYS A 34 -8.88 8.80 2.02
CA CYS A 34 -9.34 8.98 0.65
C CYS A 34 -10.82 8.59 0.50
N ALA A 35 -11.19 7.39 0.97
CA ALA A 35 -12.56 6.90 0.87
C ALA A 35 -13.56 7.81 1.62
N ARG A 36 -13.24 8.19 2.85
CA ARG A 36 -14.12 9.04 3.69
C ARG A 36 -14.25 10.45 3.15
N ALA A 37 -13.11 11.09 2.82
CA ALA A 37 -13.10 12.47 2.36
C ALA A 37 -13.76 12.60 0.98
N SER A 38 -13.45 11.68 0.05
CA SER A 38 -14.06 11.70 -1.28
C SER A 38 -15.55 11.37 -1.24
N GLY A 39 -15.96 10.42 -0.38
CA GLY A 39 -17.37 10.11 -0.17
C GLY A 39 -18.14 11.29 0.39
N ALA A 40 -17.60 11.98 1.39
CA ALA A 40 -18.21 13.20 1.93
C ALA A 40 -18.27 14.32 0.88
N TYR A 41 -17.18 14.56 0.15
CA TYR A 41 -17.13 15.55 -0.91
C TYR A 41 -18.15 15.26 -2.01
N ALA A 42 -18.25 14.03 -2.45
CA ALA A 42 -19.18 13.63 -3.51
C ALA A 42 -20.66 13.79 -3.12
N ARG A 43 -20.98 13.79 -1.83
CA ARG A 43 -22.34 14.05 -1.33
C ARG A 43 -22.70 15.52 -1.31
N ILE A 44 -21.75 16.42 -1.11
CA ILE A 44 -22.00 17.86 -0.98
C ILE A 44 -21.68 18.65 -2.26
N ARG A 45 -20.77 18.15 -3.08
CA ARG A 45 -20.42 18.79 -4.34
C ARG A 45 -21.52 18.55 -5.38
N THR A 46 -22.09 19.61 -5.90
CA THR A 46 -23.16 19.55 -6.89
C THR A 46 -22.64 19.98 -8.27
N GLN A 47 -23.00 19.22 -9.28
CA GLN A 47 -22.84 19.56 -10.71
C GLN A 47 -24.12 19.08 -11.44
N PHE A 48 -24.51 19.82 -12.49
CA PHE A 48 -25.75 19.53 -13.22
C PHE A 48 -26.98 19.39 -12.31
N ASN A 49 -27.02 20.20 -11.24
CA ASN A 49 -28.06 20.24 -10.22
C ASN A 49 -28.24 18.98 -9.36
N VAL A 50 -27.26 18.06 -9.37
CA VAL A 50 -27.25 16.86 -8.53
C VAL A 50 -25.91 16.69 -7.82
N PRO A 51 -25.85 16.05 -6.63
CA PRO A 51 -24.59 15.66 -6.01
C PRO A 51 -23.80 14.76 -6.95
N ILE A 52 -22.49 15.02 -7.08
CA ILE A 52 -21.65 14.25 -8.01
C ILE A 52 -21.55 12.76 -7.67
N GLY A 53 -21.78 12.38 -6.42
CA GLY A 53 -21.84 10.97 -6.00
C GLY A 53 -22.99 10.16 -6.59
N LEU A 54 -23.94 10.79 -7.28
CA LEU A 54 -25.01 10.12 -8.02
C LEU A 54 -24.57 9.69 -9.43
N PHE A 55 -23.44 10.22 -9.92
CA PHE A 55 -22.91 9.79 -11.22
C PHE A 55 -22.19 8.46 -11.09
N GLU A 56 -22.54 7.50 -11.93
CA GLU A 56 -21.93 6.16 -11.93
C GLU A 56 -20.40 6.22 -12.09
N GLY A 57 -19.89 7.09 -12.97
CA GLY A 57 -18.48 7.34 -13.16
C GLY A 57 -17.74 7.84 -11.89
N VAL A 58 -18.45 8.42 -10.92
CA VAL A 58 -17.91 8.82 -9.61
C VAL A 58 -18.06 7.69 -8.59
N GLN A 59 -19.10 6.89 -8.68
CA GLN A 59 -19.35 5.78 -7.76
C GLN A 59 -18.28 4.69 -7.87
N VAL A 60 -17.80 4.38 -9.08
CA VAL A 60 -16.77 3.37 -9.33
C VAL A 60 -15.48 3.67 -8.54
N PRO A 61 -14.82 4.84 -8.70
CA PRO A 61 -13.62 5.15 -7.89
C PRO A 61 -13.91 5.25 -6.39
N LEU A 62 -15.09 5.69 -5.97
CA LEU A 62 -15.48 5.70 -4.55
C LEU A 62 -15.55 4.28 -3.99
N ALA A 63 -16.15 3.34 -4.72
CA ALA A 63 -16.21 1.93 -4.34
C ALA A 63 -14.82 1.29 -4.29
N GLU A 64 -13.97 1.59 -5.27
CA GLU A 64 -12.60 1.07 -5.29
C GLU A 64 -11.77 1.60 -4.11
N MET A 65 -11.88 2.89 -3.76
CA MET A 65 -11.22 3.44 -2.57
C MET A 65 -11.68 2.77 -1.29
N ALA A 66 -12.98 2.52 -1.13
CA ALA A 66 -13.53 1.83 0.04
C ALA A 66 -13.03 0.37 0.13
N ALA A 67 -13.05 -0.35 -0.99
CA ALA A 67 -12.52 -1.71 -1.07
C ALA A 67 -11.02 -1.76 -0.75
N ASN A 68 -10.22 -0.84 -1.28
CA ASN A 68 -8.79 -0.75 -0.99
C ASN A 68 -8.53 -0.47 0.49
N ALA A 69 -9.27 0.44 1.12
CA ALA A 69 -9.15 0.73 2.54
C ALA A 69 -9.40 -0.53 3.40
N TYR A 70 -10.45 -1.29 3.08
CA TYR A 70 -10.78 -2.54 3.77
C TYR A 70 -9.70 -3.60 3.56
N LEU A 71 -9.28 -3.85 2.32
CA LEU A 71 -8.29 -4.87 1.99
C LEU A 71 -6.92 -4.59 2.63
N ILE A 72 -6.48 -3.33 2.60
CA ILE A 72 -5.20 -2.95 3.21
C ILE A 72 -5.27 -3.15 4.74
N ASP A 73 -6.35 -2.72 5.38
CA ASP A 73 -6.48 -2.87 6.84
C ASP A 73 -6.58 -4.34 7.27
N ALA A 74 -7.31 -5.17 6.54
CA ALA A 74 -7.40 -6.60 6.79
C ALA A 74 -6.03 -7.29 6.66
N GLY A 75 -5.30 -7.02 5.56
CA GLY A 75 -3.96 -7.56 5.34
C GLY A 75 -2.94 -7.08 6.39
N ARG A 76 -3.01 -5.80 6.76
CA ARG A 76 -2.20 -5.23 7.84
C ARG A 76 -2.45 -5.95 9.17
N ARG A 77 -3.69 -6.15 9.56
CA ARG A 77 -4.05 -6.86 10.81
C ARG A 77 -3.54 -8.29 10.81
N LEU A 78 -3.67 -9.01 9.69
CA LEU A 78 -3.14 -10.36 9.55
C LEU A 78 -1.62 -10.40 9.74
N THR A 79 -0.91 -9.45 9.13
CA THR A 79 0.55 -9.37 9.22
C THR A 79 1.01 -9.01 10.63
N LEU A 80 0.31 -8.09 11.30
CA LEU A 80 0.58 -7.72 12.69
C LEU A 80 0.32 -8.90 13.65
N ALA A 81 -0.78 -9.62 13.47
CA ALA A 81 -1.05 -10.81 14.27
C ALA A 81 0.05 -11.87 14.13
N ALA A 82 0.59 -12.08 12.91
CA ALA A 82 1.73 -12.97 12.72
C ALA A 82 2.97 -12.51 13.50
N LEU A 83 3.25 -11.21 13.54
CA LEU A 83 4.36 -10.66 14.34
C LEU A 83 4.12 -10.83 15.85
N ASP A 84 2.91 -10.60 16.34
CA ASP A 84 2.54 -10.76 17.75
C ASP A 84 2.69 -12.21 18.21
N HIS A 85 2.49 -13.17 17.30
CA HIS A 85 2.78 -14.60 17.54
C HIS A 85 4.25 -14.99 17.36
N GLY A 86 5.16 -14.01 17.22
CA GLY A 86 6.60 -14.25 17.11
C GLY A 86 7.09 -14.70 15.73
N HIS A 87 6.23 -14.74 14.72
CA HIS A 87 6.63 -15.04 13.35
C HIS A 87 7.44 -13.90 12.73
N ARG A 88 8.33 -14.22 11.81
CA ARG A 88 9.10 -13.25 11.04
C ARG A 88 8.79 -13.41 9.54
N PRO A 89 7.63 -12.91 9.08
CA PRO A 89 7.12 -13.18 7.74
C PRO A 89 7.81 -12.32 6.67
N SER A 90 9.04 -12.63 6.29
CA SER A 90 9.84 -11.82 5.36
C SER A 90 9.19 -11.66 3.98
N VAL A 91 8.65 -12.72 3.41
CA VAL A 91 7.96 -12.69 2.11
C VAL A 91 6.59 -12.06 2.24
N LEU A 92 5.80 -12.43 3.26
CA LEU A 92 4.48 -11.85 3.50
C LEU A 92 4.57 -10.33 3.76
N SER A 93 5.59 -9.87 4.50
CA SER A 93 5.82 -8.44 4.73
C SER A 93 6.12 -7.70 3.42
N ALA A 94 6.85 -8.32 2.51
CA ALA A 94 7.12 -7.77 1.19
C ALA A 94 5.85 -7.70 0.32
N ILE A 95 5.04 -8.74 0.32
CA ILE A 95 3.73 -8.79 -0.34
C ILE A 95 2.84 -7.67 0.20
N MET A 96 2.76 -7.56 1.52
CA MET A 96 1.92 -6.56 2.18
C MET A 96 2.38 -5.14 1.87
N LYS A 97 3.69 -4.85 1.97
CA LYS A 97 4.26 -3.54 1.61
C LYS A 97 3.94 -3.17 0.18
N TYR A 98 4.19 -4.07 -0.77
CA TYR A 98 3.94 -3.82 -2.19
C TYR A 98 2.47 -3.51 -2.46
N HIS A 99 1.57 -4.41 -2.06
CA HIS A 99 0.15 -4.24 -2.36
C HIS A 99 -0.50 -3.09 -1.60
N ALA A 100 -0.13 -2.84 -0.35
CA ALA A 100 -0.66 -1.74 0.44
C ALA A 100 -0.29 -0.38 -0.19
N THR A 101 0.98 -0.19 -0.55
CA THR A 101 1.45 1.08 -1.11
C THR A 101 0.92 1.32 -2.53
N GLU A 102 0.79 0.29 -3.37
CA GLU A 102 0.20 0.44 -4.71
C GLU A 102 -1.30 0.74 -4.64
N ARG A 103 -2.03 0.09 -3.73
CA ARG A 103 -3.45 0.39 -3.51
C ARG A 103 -3.67 1.77 -2.90
N MET A 104 -2.81 2.20 -1.98
CA MET A 104 -2.80 3.56 -1.46
C MET A 104 -2.59 4.58 -2.58
N ARG A 105 -1.61 4.36 -3.47
CA ARG A 105 -1.35 5.23 -4.64
C ARG A 105 -2.58 5.35 -5.52
N ARG A 106 -3.22 4.23 -5.86
CA ARG A 106 -4.44 4.21 -6.65
C ARG A 106 -5.59 4.96 -5.97
N SER A 107 -5.80 4.72 -4.68
CA SER A 107 -6.82 5.42 -3.90
C SER A 107 -6.59 6.93 -3.86
N MET A 108 -5.34 7.36 -3.73
CA MET A 108 -5.00 8.79 -3.76
C MET A 108 -5.23 9.41 -5.15
N THR A 109 -4.92 8.70 -6.22
CA THR A 109 -5.22 9.14 -7.60
C THR A 109 -6.73 9.29 -7.80
N HIS A 110 -7.52 8.30 -7.41
CA HIS A 110 -8.98 8.39 -7.45
C HIS A 110 -9.54 9.56 -6.62
N ALA A 111 -8.97 9.81 -5.45
CA ALA A 111 -9.37 10.95 -4.64
C ALA A 111 -9.10 12.28 -5.33
N MET A 112 -7.95 12.41 -6.01
CA MET A 112 -7.64 13.60 -6.82
C MET A 112 -8.65 13.76 -7.96
N ASP A 113 -8.97 12.68 -8.67
CA ASP A 113 -9.91 12.69 -9.79
C ASP A 113 -11.33 13.10 -9.34
N VAL A 114 -11.82 12.52 -8.25
CA VAL A 114 -13.15 12.86 -7.68
C VAL A 114 -13.22 14.33 -7.24
N HIS A 115 -12.13 14.87 -6.69
CA HIS A 115 -12.08 16.27 -6.25
C HIS A 115 -11.81 17.25 -7.39
N GLY A 116 -11.23 16.80 -8.49
CA GLY A 116 -10.87 17.64 -9.65
C GLY A 116 -10.00 18.84 -9.25
N GLY A 117 -10.36 20.03 -9.70
CA GLY A 117 -9.65 21.26 -9.37
C GLY A 117 -9.46 21.53 -7.89
N LYS A 118 -10.38 21.06 -7.03
CA LYS A 118 -10.26 21.15 -5.57
C LYS A 118 -9.04 20.41 -5.04
N GLY A 119 -8.67 19.29 -5.66
CA GLY A 119 -7.47 18.53 -5.33
C GLY A 119 -6.17 19.19 -5.78
N ILE A 120 -6.23 20.02 -6.82
CA ILE A 120 -5.07 20.70 -7.44
C ILE A 120 -4.78 22.06 -6.80
N ILE A 121 -5.81 22.87 -6.49
CA ILE A 121 -5.66 24.20 -5.92
C ILE A 121 -5.01 24.10 -4.53
N GLU A 122 -3.79 24.59 -4.41
CA GLU A 122 -3.06 24.56 -3.14
C GLU A 122 -3.61 25.56 -2.13
N GLY A 123 -3.33 25.31 -0.87
CA GLY A 123 -3.71 26.16 0.26
C GLY A 123 -4.24 25.38 1.46
N ARG A 124 -4.60 26.12 2.50
CA ARG A 124 -5.00 25.55 3.82
C ARG A 124 -6.21 24.58 3.75
N ARG A 125 -7.02 24.66 2.72
CA ARG A 125 -8.21 23.82 2.54
C ARG A 125 -7.97 22.60 1.63
N ASN A 126 -6.77 22.45 1.09
CA ASN A 126 -6.41 21.27 0.30
C ASN A 126 -5.78 20.23 1.22
N TYR A 127 -6.49 19.15 1.45
CA TYR A 127 -6.06 18.01 2.28
C TYR A 127 -5.54 16.81 1.46
N LEU A 128 -5.49 16.93 0.12
CA LEU A 128 -5.06 15.85 -0.77
C LEU A 128 -3.68 16.08 -1.38
N ALA A 129 -3.37 17.30 -1.84
CA ALA A 129 -2.18 17.57 -2.64
C ALA A 129 -0.87 17.17 -1.96
N ALA A 130 -0.71 17.44 -0.67
CA ALA A 130 0.48 17.03 0.08
C ALA A 130 0.60 15.49 0.16
N GLY A 131 -0.52 14.81 0.44
CA GLY A 131 -0.61 13.35 0.43
C GLY A 131 -0.24 12.76 -0.93
N TYR A 132 -0.82 13.29 -2.01
CA TYR A 132 -0.54 12.86 -3.37
C TYR A 132 0.96 12.98 -3.74
N ARG A 133 1.59 14.12 -3.41
CA ARG A 133 3.03 14.33 -3.63
C ARG A 133 3.92 13.41 -2.79
N SER A 134 3.47 12.97 -1.63
CA SER A 134 4.24 12.09 -0.74
C SER A 134 4.09 10.60 -1.05
N VAL A 135 3.10 10.20 -1.84
CA VAL A 135 2.85 8.79 -2.21
C VAL A 135 4.10 8.07 -2.71
N PRO A 136 4.95 8.66 -3.59
CA PRO A 136 6.16 7.99 -4.07
C PRO A 136 7.14 7.57 -2.96
N ILE A 137 7.11 8.21 -1.80
CA ILE A 137 7.95 7.83 -0.66
C ILE A 137 7.65 6.37 -0.27
N GLY A 138 6.37 6.01 -0.09
CA GLY A 138 5.98 4.64 0.23
C GLY A 138 6.32 3.62 -0.86
N ILE A 139 6.44 4.05 -2.11
CA ILE A 139 6.81 3.19 -3.24
C ILE A 139 8.32 2.89 -3.23
N THR A 140 9.15 3.84 -2.76
CA THR A 140 10.62 3.77 -2.87
C THR A 140 11.30 3.27 -1.60
N VAL A 141 10.80 3.61 -0.42
CA VAL A 141 11.45 3.24 0.85
C VAL A 141 11.20 1.78 1.24
N GLU A 142 12.02 1.26 2.15
CA GLU A 142 11.95 -0.13 2.67
C GLU A 142 11.99 -1.20 1.56
N GLY A 143 12.73 -0.93 0.51
CA GLY A 143 12.78 -1.71 -0.73
C GLY A 143 11.81 -1.19 -1.76
N ALA A 144 12.33 -0.60 -2.84
CA ALA A 144 11.50 -0.09 -3.93
C ALA A 144 10.56 -1.18 -4.46
N ASN A 145 9.32 -0.81 -4.81
CA ASN A 145 8.32 -1.78 -5.23
C ASN A 145 8.75 -2.61 -6.44
N ILE A 146 9.53 -2.05 -7.36
CA ILE A 146 10.10 -2.78 -8.50
C ILE A 146 10.97 -3.94 -8.00
N LEU A 147 11.88 -3.67 -7.06
CA LEU A 147 12.75 -4.68 -6.45
C LEU A 147 11.94 -5.68 -5.63
N THR A 148 11.04 -5.18 -4.79
CA THR A 148 10.22 -6.00 -3.88
C THR A 148 9.39 -7.01 -4.65
N ARG A 149 8.73 -6.59 -5.73
CA ARG A 149 7.92 -7.48 -6.56
C ARG A 149 8.75 -8.59 -7.20
N ASN A 150 9.87 -8.25 -7.78
CA ASN A 150 10.65 -9.20 -8.58
C ASN A 150 11.57 -10.07 -7.72
N LEU A 151 12.38 -9.47 -6.86
CA LEU A 151 13.39 -10.22 -6.11
C LEU A 151 12.82 -10.86 -4.85
N MET A 152 11.95 -10.16 -4.12
CA MET A 152 11.49 -10.62 -2.82
C MET A 152 10.23 -11.47 -2.90
N ILE A 153 9.21 -11.02 -3.62
CA ILE A 153 7.95 -11.76 -3.73
C ILE A 153 8.14 -12.92 -4.69
N PHE A 154 8.52 -12.65 -5.91
CA PHE A 154 8.68 -13.69 -6.93
C PHE A 154 9.89 -14.57 -6.64
N GLY A 155 11.11 -14.01 -6.61
CA GLY A 155 12.34 -14.78 -6.46
C GLY A 155 12.39 -15.57 -5.14
N GLN A 156 12.25 -14.90 -4.00
CA GLN A 156 12.28 -15.57 -2.69
C GLN A 156 11.05 -16.44 -2.45
N GLY A 157 9.89 -16.05 -2.93
CA GLY A 157 8.66 -16.84 -2.85
C GLY A 157 8.78 -18.12 -3.67
N ALA A 158 9.26 -18.04 -4.89
CA ALA A 158 9.47 -19.18 -5.76
C ALA A 158 10.50 -20.17 -5.17
N ILE A 159 11.67 -19.66 -4.73
CA ILE A 159 12.72 -20.49 -4.11
C ILE A 159 12.19 -21.25 -2.88
N ARG A 160 11.36 -20.61 -2.06
CA ARG A 160 10.85 -21.22 -0.81
C ARG A 160 9.65 -22.14 -1.01
N SER A 161 8.85 -21.89 -2.04
CA SER A 161 7.59 -22.60 -2.25
C SER A 161 7.66 -23.67 -3.33
N HIS A 162 8.60 -23.57 -4.27
CA HIS A 162 8.75 -24.56 -5.32
C HIS A 162 9.55 -25.78 -4.83
N PRO A 163 9.06 -27.01 -5.02
CA PRO A 163 9.66 -28.21 -4.42
C PRO A 163 11.07 -28.53 -4.94
N PHE A 164 11.42 -28.07 -6.12
CA PHE A 164 12.70 -28.40 -6.78
C PHE A 164 13.63 -27.20 -6.96
N MET A 165 13.12 -25.96 -7.04
CA MET A 165 13.90 -24.79 -7.42
C MET A 165 15.12 -24.55 -6.53
N LEU A 166 15.01 -24.73 -5.21
CA LEU A 166 16.15 -24.56 -4.32
C LEU A 166 17.22 -25.62 -4.55
N LYS A 167 16.83 -26.85 -4.85
CA LYS A 167 17.76 -27.96 -5.12
C LYS A 167 18.53 -27.71 -6.41
N GLU A 168 17.84 -27.32 -7.47
CA GLU A 168 18.43 -27.00 -8.79
C GLU A 168 19.38 -25.81 -8.76
N LEU A 169 19.22 -24.90 -7.81
CA LEU A 169 20.13 -23.74 -7.65
C LEU A 169 21.36 -24.06 -6.81
N LEU A 170 21.35 -25.16 -6.04
CA LEU A 170 22.46 -25.57 -5.18
C LEU A 170 23.32 -26.66 -5.78
N ASP A 171 22.86 -27.34 -6.83
CA ASP A 171 23.60 -28.31 -7.64
C ASP A 171 24.43 -27.59 -8.71
#